data_74e399c758bad96ef80ccf151c546369
#
_entry.id   74e399c758bad96ef80ccf151c546369
#
_cell.length_a   1.000
_cell.length_b   1.000
_cell.length_c   1.000
_cell.angle_alpha   90.00
_cell.angle_beta   90.00
_cell.angle_gamma   90.00
#
_symmetry.space_group_name_H-M   'P 1'
#
loop_
_entity.id
_entity.type
_entity.pdbx_description
1 polymer ?
#
loop_
_entity_poly.entity_id
_entity_poly.type
_entity_poly.pdbx_seq_one_letter_code
_entity_poly.pdbx_strand_id
1 'polypeptide(L)'
;VTPFNADNGYYPAPSYESGQVVDTYGGGICQVSTTLYNAVLKAELQVNERHNHTMLVSYVDPSKDAAIAEGLMDFVFTNNTDAPIYIYGVGYQGTLNFTIYGHETRDPNRSISFRSETLSQTDASTNIKLVAKADQNIGYLNQTQSAHQGLEAVLWKDIVNADGTTDTVQVNSSSYQSSPAIYEVGIVSPNAQASA
;
A
#
# COMPACT_ATOMS: atom_id res chain seq x y z
N VAL A 1 6.42 -7.95 13.81
CA VAL A 1 6.15 -8.15 15.24
C VAL A 1 5.12 -7.13 15.66
N THR A 2 3.98 -7.55 16.12
CA THR A 2 2.91 -6.71 16.66
C THR A 2 3.01 -6.62 18.20
N PRO A 3 2.50 -5.57 18.85
CA PRO A 3 1.91 -4.36 18.25
C PRO A 3 2.94 -3.45 17.56
N PHE A 4 2.46 -2.60 16.65
CA PHE A 4 3.28 -1.58 15.99
C PHE A 4 3.46 -0.39 16.94
N ASN A 5 4.49 -0.42 17.77
CA ASN A 5 4.79 0.61 18.77
C ASN A 5 6.31 0.80 18.98
N ALA A 6 6.68 1.78 19.78
CA ALA A 6 8.07 2.08 20.08
C ALA A 6 8.82 0.92 20.75
N ASP A 7 8.15 0.14 21.62
CA ASP A 7 8.77 -0.97 22.37
C ASP A 7 9.22 -2.09 21.43
N ASN A 8 8.54 -2.26 20.29
CA ASN A 8 8.91 -3.20 19.23
C ASN A 8 9.82 -2.57 18.16
N GLY A 9 10.36 -1.37 18.41
CA GLY A 9 11.33 -0.72 17.53
C GLY A 9 10.74 0.03 16.34
N TYR A 10 9.42 0.28 16.33
CA TYR A 10 8.78 1.08 15.28
C TYR A 10 8.90 2.58 15.57
N TYR A 11 8.94 3.37 14.51
CA TYR A 11 8.95 4.83 14.56
C TYR A 11 7.67 5.38 13.94
N PRO A 12 7.19 6.57 14.37
CA PRO A 12 6.10 7.25 13.69
C PRO A 12 6.52 7.60 12.26
N ALA A 13 5.61 7.34 11.31
CA ALA A 13 5.78 7.70 9.91
C ALA A 13 4.39 7.81 9.26
N PRO A 14 4.29 8.47 8.08
CA PRO A 14 3.02 8.65 7.39
C PRO A 14 2.29 7.34 7.13
N SER A 15 1.02 7.31 7.51
CA SER A 15 0.09 6.19 7.33
C SER A 15 -1.27 6.71 6.88
N TYR A 16 -2.06 5.86 6.23
CA TYR A 16 -3.43 6.18 5.83
C TYR A 16 -4.40 5.70 6.90
N GLU A 17 -5.05 6.64 7.59
CA GLU A 17 -6.12 6.34 8.55
C GLU A 17 -7.39 7.13 8.23
N SER A 18 -8.52 6.44 8.11
CA SER A 18 -9.83 7.06 7.87
C SER A 18 -9.86 8.07 6.72
N GLY A 19 -9.12 7.78 5.63
CA GLY A 19 -9.02 8.64 4.45
C GLY A 19 -8.13 9.88 4.65
N GLN A 20 -7.25 9.87 5.66
CA GLN A 20 -6.29 10.94 5.94
C GLN A 20 -4.87 10.36 6.06
N VAL A 21 -3.89 11.21 5.80
CA VAL A 21 -2.48 10.90 6.09
C VAL A 21 -2.16 11.40 7.50
N VAL A 22 -1.74 10.49 8.37
CA VAL A 22 -1.37 10.80 9.76
C VAL A 22 -0.08 10.05 10.12
N ASP A 23 0.73 10.60 11.01
CA ASP A 23 1.91 9.91 11.51
C ASP A 23 1.52 8.91 12.59
N THR A 24 1.75 7.62 12.34
CA THR A 24 1.49 6.54 13.28
C THR A 24 2.68 5.60 13.39
N TYR A 25 2.78 4.87 14.50
CA TYR A 25 3.73 3.77 14.61
C TYR A 25 3.40 2.69 13.57
N GLY A 26 4.42 2.20 12.85
CA GLY A 26 4.22 1.26 11.76
C GLY A 26 3.91 1.94 10.41
N GLY A 27 3.95 3.28 10.33
CA GLY A 27 3.99 3.96 9.04
C GLY A 27 5.09 3.40 8.14
N GLY A 28 4.78 3.12 6.87
CA GLY A 28 5.69 2.46 5.92
C GLY A 28 5.66 0.93 5.95
N ILE A 29 5.03 0.28 6.94
CA ILE A 29 4.99 -1.20 7.03
C ILE A 29 4.23 -1.82 5.85
N CYS A 30 3.22 -1.14 5.33
CA CYS A 30 2.51 -1.59 4.13
C CYS A 30 3.41 -1.60 2.88
N GLN A 31 4.45 -0.77 2.82
CA GLN A 31 5.44 -0.86 1.74
C GLN A 31 6.31 -2.12 1.88
N VAL A 32 6.56 -2.57 3.11
CA VAL A 32 7.26 -3.84 3.37
C VAL A 32 6.40 -5.02 2.92
N SER A 33 5.13 -5.09 3.34
CA SER A 33 4.21 -6.17 2.93
C SER A 33 3.96 -6.16 1.42
N THR A 34 3.83 -4.99 0.80
CA THR A 34 3.70 -4.84 -0.66
C THR A 34 4.94 -5.35 -1.40
N THR A 35 6.15 -5.03 -0.90
CA THR A 35 7.39 -5.51 -1.53
C THR A 35 7.50 -7.03 -1.43
N LEU A 36 7.18 -7.60 -0.26
CA LEU A 36 7.12 -9.05 -0.07
C LEU A 36 6.05 -9.71 -0.95
N TYR A 37 4.85 -9.13 -1.03
CA TYR A 37 3.77 -9.61 -1.90
C TYR A 37 4.22 -9.74 -3.36
N ASN A 38 4.90 -8.74 -3.89
CA ASN A 38 5.41 -8.79 -5.27
C ASN A 38 6.52 -9.84 -5.45
N ALA A 39 7.33 -10.12 -4.43
CA ALA A 39 8.28 -11.23 -4.46
C ALA A 39 7.56 -12.59 -4.43
N VAL A 40 6.53 -12.74 -3.60
CA VAL A 40 5.67 -13.93 -3.51
C VAL A 40 4.96 -14.23 -4.83
N LEU A 41 4.42 -13.19 -5.51
CA LEU A 41 3.82 -13.34 -6.83
C LEU A 41 4.83 -13.86 -7.88
N LYS A 42 6.05 -13.30 -7.90
CA LYS A 42 7.11 -13.73 -8.83
C LYS A 42 7.59 -15.16 -8.54
N ALA A 43 7.58 -15.57 -7.28
CA ALA A 43 7.86 -16.94 -6.88
C ALA A 43 6.70 -17.90 -7.15
N GLU A 44 5.54 -17.39 -7.56
CA GLU A 44 4.30 -18.14 -7.81
C GLU A 44 3.81 -18.93 -6.58
N LEU A 45 4.07 -18.42 -5.38
CA LEU A 45 3.54 -18.99 -4.15
C LEU A 45 2.05 -18.67 -4.00
N GLN A 46 1.33 -19.52 -3.27
CA GLN A 46 -0.11 -19.36 -3.07
C GLN A 46 -0.40 -18.23 -2.10
N VAL A 47 -1.02 -17.16 -2.59
CA VAL A 47 -1.56 -16.07 -1.76
C VAL A 47 -2.90 -16.51 -1.19
N ASN A 48 -3.04 -16.48 0.14
CA ASN A 48 -4.25 -16.87 0.86
C ASN A 48 -5.07 -15.66 1.29
N GLU A 49 -4.40 -14.57 1.69
CA GLU A 49 -5.03 -13.33 2.09
C GLU A 49 -4.21 -12.13 1.59
N ARG A 50 -4.90 -11.16 1.01
CA ARG A 50 -4.32 -9.90 0.57
C ARG A 50 -5.41 -8.84 0.52
N HIS A 51 -5.12 -7.66 1.07
CA HIS A 51 -5.97 -6.47 1.00
C HIS A 51 -5.29 -5.35 0.22
N ASN A 52 -6.03 -4.59 -0.58
CA ASN A 52 -5.52 -3.35 -1.14
C ASN A 52 -5.73 -2.19 -0.15
N HIS A 53 -4.96 -1.12 -0.31
CA HIS A 53 -5.21 0.12 0.44
C HIS A 53 -6.56 0.73 0.06
N THR A 54 -7.14 1.48 0.98
CA THR A 54 -8.38 2.23 0.73
C THR A 54 -8.20 3.30 -0.35
N MET A 55 -7.03 3.95 -0.37
CA MET A 55 -6.65 4.94 -1.38
C MET A 55 -5.47 4.43 -2.19
N LEU A 56 -5.35 4.95 -3.43
CA LEU A 56 -4.25 4.61 -4.32
C LEU A 56 -2.91 5.03 -3.70
N VAL A 57 -1.96 4.11 -3.64
CA VAL A 57 -0.58 4.37 -3.23
C VAL A 57 0.28 4.69 -4.45
N SER A 58 1.34 5.49 -4.26
CA SER A 58 2.17 5.99 -5.37
C SER A 58 3.41 5.13 -5.66
N TYR A 59 3.74 4.17 -4.79
CA TYR A 59 4.99 3.41 -4.87
C TYR A 59 4.88 2.09 -5.64
N VAL A 60 3.67 1.74 -6.10
CA VAL A 60 3.40 0.52 -6.87
C VAL A 60 2.17 0.75 -7.76
N ASP A 61 2.08 0.02 -8.88
CA ASP A 61 0.89 0.05 -9.73
C ASP A 61 -0.35 -0.46 -8.98
N PRO A 62 -1.56 -0.04 -9.38
CA PRO A 62 -2.81 -0.55 -8.81
C PRO A 62 -2.86 -2.08 -8.80
N SER A 63 -3.48 -2.66 -7.78
CA SER A 63 -3.60 -4.11 -7.55
C SER A 63 -2.29 -4.87 -7.29
N LYS A 64 -1.14 -4.19 -7.23
CA LYS A 64 0.15 -4.74 -6.82
C LYS A 64 0.51 -4.41 -5.36
N ASP A 65 -0.34 -3.71 -4.65
CA ASP A 65 -0.19 -3.38 -3.23
C ASP A 65 -0.73 -4.48 -2.32
N ALA A 66 -0.23 -4.54 -1.09
CA ALA A 66 -0.73 -5.38 -0.02
C ALA A 66 -0.73 -4.59 1.29
N ALA A 67 -1.90 -4.12 1.69
CA ALA A 67 -2.09 -3.40 2.94
C ALA A 67 -2.18 -4.36 4.12
N ILE A 68 -1.58 -3.98 5.24
CA ILE A 68 -1.74 -4.68 6.51
C ILE A 68 -2.13 -3.68 7.61
N ALA A 69 -2.96 -4.12 8.54
CA ALA A 69 -3.36 -3.34 9.71
C ALA A 69 -3.62 -4.30 10.87
N GLU A 70 -3.03 -3.99 12.03
CA GLU A 70 -3.08 -4.86 13.20
C GLU A 70 -4.53 -5.25 13.57
N GLY A 71 -4.80 -6.57 13.60
CA GLY A 71 -6.09 -7.12 13.94
C GLY A 71 -7.21 -6.93 12.90
N LEU A 72 -6.94 -6.32 11.74
CA LEU A 72 -7.94 -6.01 10.71
C LEU A 72 -7.60 -6.60 9.34
N MET A 73 -6.36 -6.51 8.90
CA MET A 73 -5.92 -6.94 7.57
C MET A 73 -4.54 -7.59 7.68
N ASP A 74 -4.33 -8.71 6.98
CA ASP A 74 -3.05 -9.38 6.93
C ASP A 74 -2.64 -9.69 5.48
N PHE A 75 -1.40 -10.03 5.30
CA PHE A 75 -0.88 -10.63 4.08
C PHE A 75 -0.40 -12.05 4.39
N VAL A 76 -1.14 -13.03 3.90
CA VAL A 76 -0.91 -14.45 4.19
C VAL A 76 -0.65 -15.22 2.89
N PHE A 77 0.38 -16.02 2.86
CA PHE A 77 0.69 -16.92 1.75
C PHE A 77 1.19 -18.27 2.23
N THR A 78 1.09 -19.26 1.37
CA THR A 78 1.54 -20.63 1.62
C THR A 78 2.68 -20.98 0.67
N ASN A 79 3.72 -21.59 1.20
CA ASN A 79 4.68 -22.32 0.39
C ASN A 79 4.02 -23.60 -0.13
N ASN A 80 3.53 -23.55 -1.35
CA ASN A 80 2.88 -24.66 -2.07
C ASN A 80 3.86 -25.45 -2.94
N THR A 81 5.17 -25.28 -2.71
CA THR A 81 6.22 -26.07 -3.38
C THR A 81 6.60 -27.30 -2.56
N ASP A 82 7.30 -28.25 -3.15
CA ASP A 82 7.74 -29.48 -2.49
C ASP A 82 9.00 -29.30 -1.61
N ALA A 83 9.58 -28.11 -1.60
CA ALA A 83 10.82 -27.81 -0.91
C ALA A 83 10.68 -26.59 0.02
N PRO A 84 11.51 -26.46 1.05
CA PRO A 84 11.57 -25.26 1.85
C PRO A 84 12.01 -24.05 1.00
N ILE A 85 11.51 -22.88 1.35
CA ILE A 85 11.93 -21.59 0.78
C ILE A 85 12.68 -20.80 1.83
N TYR A 86 13.60 -19.94 1.37
CA TYR A 86 14.28 -18.95 2.20
C TYR A 86 13.95 -17.55 1.70
N ILE A 87 13.41 -16.73 2.59
CA ILE A 87 13.04 -15.33 2.28
C ILE A 87 14.13 -14.44 2.84
N TYR A 88 14.82 -13.74 1.96
CA TYR A 88 15.86 -12.77 2.30
C TYR A 88 15.37 -11.35 2.06
N GLY A 89 15.30 -10.55 3.14
CA GLY A 89 14.93 -9.14 3.09
C GLY A 89 16.12 -8.26 3.46
N VAL A 90 16.39 -7.22 2.68
CA VAL A 90 17.44 -6.25 2.97
C VAL A 90 16.95 -4.84 2.68
N GLY A 91 17.12 -3.95 3.68
CA GLY A 91 16.92 -2.51 3.55
C GLY A 91 18.26 -1.79 3.51
N TYR A 92 18.48 -0.98 2.51
CA TYR A 92 19.69 -0.18 2.37
C TYR A 92 19.41 1.15 1.66
N GLN A 93 19.84 2.25 2.25
CA GLN A 93 19.68 3.61 1.70
C GLN A 93 18.25 3.93 1.21
N GLY A 94 17.24 3.60 2.03
CA GLY A 94 15.84 3.85 1.71
C GLY A 94 15.24 2.88 0.67
N THR A 95 15.99 1.89 0.21
CA THR A 95 15.51 0.85 -0.69
C THR A 95 15.31 -0.46 0.06
N LEU A 96 14.18 -1.11 -0.16
CA LEU A 96 13.86 -2.44 0.38
C LEU A 96 13.79 -3.45 -0.75
N ASN A 97 14.48 -4.58 -0.56
CA ASN A 97 14.45 -5.70 -1.49
C ASN A 97 14.08 -7.00 -0.77
N PHE A 98 13.26 -7.81 -1.40
CA PHE A 98 13.02 -9.20 -1.01
C PHE A 98 13.46 -10.15 -2.11
N THR A 99 14.16 -11.20 -1.72
CA THR A 99 14.52 -12.32 -2.60
C THR A 99 14.01 -13.62 -1.97
N ILE A 100 13.32 -14.42 -2.77
CA ILE A 100 12.86 -15.76 -2.35
C ILE A 100 13.74 -16.79 -3.06
N TYR A 101 14.44 -17.60 -2.28
CA TYR A 101 15.23 -18.71 -2.73
C TYR A 101 14.45 -20.00 -2.48
N GLY A 102 14.46 -20.92 -3.45
CA GLY A 102 13.79 -22.21 -3.36
C GLY A 102 14.32 -23.18 -4.42
N HIS A 103 13.72 -24.35 -4.49
CA HIS A 103 14.01 -25.32 -5.56
C HIS A 103 13.18 -24.96 -6.80
N GLU A 104 13.84 -24.56 -7.89
CA GLU A 104 13.16 -24.24 -9.13
C GLU A 104 12.76 -25.53 -9.87
N THR A 105 11.47 -25.70 -10.08
CA THR A 105 10.88 -26.86 -10.78
C THR A 105 10.19 -26.50 -12.09
N ARG A 106 10.08 -25.21 -12.39
CA ARG A 106 9.45 -24.69 -13.61
C ARG A 106 10.39 -24.84 -14.80
N ASP A 107 9.80 -25.05 -15.98
CA ASP A 107 10.58 -25.10 -17.22
C ASP A 107 11.33 -23.78 -17.43
N PRO A 108 12.65 -23.80 -17.74
CA PRO A 108 13.46 -22.59 -17.90
C PRO A 108 13.03 -21.73 -19.12
N ASN A 109 12.30 -22.30 -20.07
CA ASN A 109 11.75 -21.57 -21.21
C ASN A 109 10.37 -20.94 -20.93
N ARG A 110 9.80 -21.18 -19.75
CA ARG A 110 8.56 -20.58 -19.30
C ARG A 110 8.85 -19.21 -18.67
N SER A 111 8.05 -18.22 -18.97
CA SER A 111 8.15 -16.92 -18.33
C SER A 111 6.79 -16.39 -17.87
N ILE A 112 6.81 -15.53 -16.86
CA ILE A 112 5.62 -14.86 -16.35
C ILE A 112 5.85 -13.37 -16.26
N SER A 113 4.78 -12.61 -16.43
CA SER A 113 4.75 -11.17 -16.15
C SER A 113 3.45 -10.78 -15.48
N PHE A 114 3.45 -9.62 -14.81
CA PHE A 114 2.27 -9.10 -14.11
C PHE A 114 1.90 -7.74 -14.68
N ARG A 115 0.65 -7.60 -15.09
CA ARG A 115 0.10 -6.39 -15.69
C ARG A 115 -1.09 -5.90 -14.87
N SER A 116 -0.99 -4.64 -14.39
CA SER A 116 -2.12 -3.93 -13.79
C SER A 116 -2.98 -3.33 -14.90
N GLU A 117 -4.30 -3.46 -14.76
CA GLU A 117 -5.27 -2.88 -15.68
C GLU A 117 -6.32 -2.09 -14.88
N THR A 118 -6.48 -0.81 -15.22
CA THR A 118 -7.55 0.02 -14.66
C THR A 118 -8.84 -0.22 -15.44
N LEU A 119 -9.88 -0.67 -14.74
CA LEU A 119 -11.19 -0.97 -15.35
C LEU A 119 -12.09 0.27 -15.38
N SER A 120 -12.05 1.08 -14.34
CA SER A 120 -12.81 2.32 -14.22
C SER A 120 -12.07 3.31 -13.33
N GLN A 121 -12.42 4.58 -13.50
CA GLN A 121 -11.81 5.68 -12.75
C GLN A 121 -12.90 6.63 -12.28
N THR A 122 -12.82 7.05 -11.04
CA THR A 122 -13.70 8.08 -10.45
C THR A 122 -12.85 9.31 -10.19
N ASP A 123 -13.32 10.45 -10.63
CA ASP A 123 -12.62 11.71 -10.42
C ASP A 123 -12.40 11.98 -8.93
N ALA A 124 -11.32 12.70 -8.66
CA ALA A 124 -11.04 13.17 -7.31
C ALA A 124 -12.21 14.01 -6.79
N SER A 125 -12.52 13.87 -5.51
CA SER A 125 -13.59 14.67 -4.91
C SER A 125 -13.27 16.17 -5.03
N THR A 126 -14.22 16.95 -5.52
CA THR A 126 -14.14 18.42 -5.56
C THR A 126 -14.44 19.06 -4.20
N ASN A 127 -14.96 18.28 -3.25
CA ASN A 127 -15.16 18.73 -1.88
C ASN A 127 -13.82 19.00 -1.20
N ILE A 128 -13.80 19.94 -0.27
CA ILE A 128 -12.64 20.21 0.57
C ILE A 128 -13.02 19.88 2.00
N LYS A 129 -12.18 19.11 2.71
CA LYS A 129 -12.33 18.87 4.15
C LYS A 129 -11.47 19.88 4.90
N LEU A 130 -12.10 20.65 5.80
CA LEU A 130 -11.40 21.57 6.69
C LEU A 130 -11.26 20.94 8.08
N VAL A 131 -10.06 21.01 8.64
CA VAL A 131 -9.72 20.55 9.99
C VAL A 131 -9.32 21.75 10.82
N ALA A 132 -10.07 22.06 11.85
CA ALA A 132 -9.82 23.19 12.73
C ALA A 132 -8.58 22.94 13.62
N LYS A 133 -7.69 23.93 13.70
CA LYS A 133 -6.50 23.93 14.57
C LYS A 133 -6.66 24.96 15.66
N ALA A 134 -6.85 24.49 16.90
CA ALA A 134 -7.04 25.35 18.07
C ALA A 134 -5.74 26.00 18.59
N ASP A 135 -4.61 25.64 18.04
CA ASP A 135 -3.27 26.17 18.33
C ASP A 135 -2.76 27.16 17.26
N GLN A 136 -3.58 27.41 16.21
CA GLN A 136 -3.23 28.29 15.09
C GLN A 136 -4.17 29.47 14.97
N ASN A 137 -3.63 30.65 14.60
CA ASN A 137 -4.38 31.86 14.43
C ASN A 137 -5.26 31.82 13.15
N ILE A 138 -6.36 32.57 13.17
CA ILE A 138 -7.19 32.84 11.99
C ILE A 138 -6.28 33.39 10.86
N GLY A 139 -6.41 32.79 9.67
CA GLY A 139 -5.55 33.05 8.52
C GLY A 139 -4.49 31.95 8.27
N TYR A 140 -4.24 31.08 9.24
CA TYR A 140 -3.45 29.87 8.99
C TYR A 140 -4.22 28.91 8.05
N LEU A 141 -3.56 28.48 6.99
CA LEU A 141 -4.04 27.52 6.02
C LEU A 141 -2.89 26.61 5.59
N ASN A 142 -3.03 25.31 5.81
CA ASN A 142 -2.04 24.33 5.43
C ASN A 142 -2.73 23.14 4.77
N GLN A 143 -2.33 22.79 3.54
CA GLN A 143 -2.83 21.61 2.87
C GLN A 143 -2.06 20.38 3.36
N THR A 144 -2.75 19.47 4.06
CA THR A 144 -2.18 18.24 4.59
C THR A 144 -2.38 17.04 3.65
N GLN A 145 -3.36 17.14 2.74
CA GLN A 145 -3.65 16.09 1.76
C GLN A 145 -4.18 16.70 0.46
N SER A 146 -3.68 16.21 -0.67
CA SER A 146 -4.28 16.48 -1.98
C SER A 146 -5.52 15.59 -2.20
N ALA A 147 -6.42 16.01 -3.09
CA ALA A 147 -7.52 15.14 -3.51
C ALA A 147 -6.97 13.96 -4.32
N HIS A 148 -7.54 12.77 -4.10
CA HIS A 148 -7.17 11.55 -4.81
C HIS A 148 -8.35 11.02 -5.64
N GLN A 149 -8.03 10.49 -6.81
CA GLN A 149 -8.98 9.77 -7.65
C GLN A 149 -9.27 8.39 -7.05
N GLY A 150 -10.50 7.89 -7.27
CA GLY A 150 -10.83 6.50 -7.07
C GLY A 150 -10.61 5.70 -8.34
N LEU A 151 -10.39 4.41 -8.23
CA LEU A 151 -10.33 3.51 -9.37
C LEU A 151 -10.63 2.06 -9.00
N GLU A 152 -11.12 1.32 -9.99
CA GLU A 152 -11.20 -0.13 -9.97
C GLU A 152 -10.07 -0.69 -10.85
N ALA A 153 -9.33 -1.66 -10.33
CA ALA A 153 -8.24 -2.28 -11.06
C ALA A 153 -8.21 -3.79 -10.88
N VAL A 154 -7.59 -4.47 -11.83
CA VAL A 154 -7.28 -5.89 -11.76
C VAL A 154 -5.80 -6.11 -12.01
N LEU A 155 -5.25 -7.16 -11.42
CA LEU A 155 -3.92 -7.65 -11.69
C LEU A 155 -4.03 -8.93 -12.52
N TRP A 156 -3.41 -8.93 -13.69
CA TRP A 156 -3.28 -10.07 -14.56
C TRP A 156 -1.88 -10.68 -14.45
N LYS A 157 -1.82 -12.00 -14.52
CA LYS A 157 -0.60 -12.76 -14.73
C LYS A 157 -0.63 -13.30 -16.14
N ASP A 158 0.28 -12.83 -16.97
CA ASP A 158 0.50 -13.31 -18.32
C ASP A 158 1.61 -14.36 -18.29
N ILE A 159 1.36 -15.52 -18.88
CA ILE A 159 2.23 -16.70 -18.87
C ILE A 159 2.59 -17.02 -20.31
N VAL A 160 3.88 -17.18 -20.58
CA VAL A 160 4.36 -17.79 -21.82
C VAL A 160 4.91 -19.16 -21.46
N ASN A 161 4.26 -20.20 -21.93
CA ASN A 161 4.64 -21.60 -21.68
C ASN A 161 5.87 -21.99 -22.51
N ALA A 162 6.54 -23.08 -22.12
CA ALA A 162 7.73 -23.57 -22.81
C ALA A 162 7.47 -23.97 -24.26
N ASP A 163 6.25 -24.35 -24.61
CA ASP A 163 5.82 -24.67 -25.98
C ASP A 163 5.42 -23.44 -26.80
N GLY A 164 5.54 -22.22 -26.25
CA GLY A 164 5.18 -20.96 -26.87
C GLY A 164 3.70 -20.59 -26.76
N THR A 165 2.86 -21.42 -26.15
CA THR A 165 1.46 -21.03 -25.85
C THR A 165 1.40 -19.97 -24.77
N THR A 166 0.34 -19.17 -24.74
CA THR A 166 0.16 -18.09 -23.78
C THR A 166 -1.14 -18.23 -23.03
N ASP A 167 -1.08 -17.98 -21.72
CA ASP A 167 -2.25 -17.93 -20.84
C ASP A 167 -2.28 -16.60 -20.10
N THR A 168 -3.48 -16.13 -19.77
CA THR A 168 -3.68 -14.95 -18.91
C THR A 168 -4.63 -15.32 -17.79
N VAL A 169 -4.22 -15.08 -16.56
CA VAL A 169 -4.99 -15.40 -15.35
C VAL A 169 -5.18 -14.15 -14.52
N GLN A 170 -6.40 -13.90 -14.06
CA GLN A 170 -6.65 -12.84 -13.09
C GLN A 170 -6.11 -13.25 -11.72
N VAL A 171 -5.23 -12.43 -11.15
CA VAL A 171 -4.62 -12.65 -9.83
C VAL A 171 -5.52 -12.11 -8.72
N ASN A 172 -5.95 -10.86 -8.88
CA ASN A 172 -6.82 -10.17 -7.92
C ASN A 172 -7.58 -9.02 -8.59
N SER A 173 -8.48 -8.40 -7.82
CA SER A 173 -9.10 -7.11 -8.11
C SER A 173 -8.96 -6.18 -6.91
N SER A 174 -9.02 -4.87 -7.16
CA SER A 174 -8.87 -3.85 -6.13
C SER A 174 -9.78 -2.66 -6.42
N SER A 175 -10.36 -2.11 -5.35
CA SER A 175 -11.16 -0.89 -5.39
C SER A 175 -10.50 0.16 -4.52
N TYR A 176 -10.19 1.32 -5.10
CA TYR A 176 -9.60 2.46 -4.42
C TYR A 176 -10.59 3.61 -4.39
N GLN A 177 -10.81 4.16 -3.19
CA GLN A 177 -11.78 5.23 -2.99
C GLN A 177 -11.19 6.58 -3.38
N SER A 178 -12.02 7.44 -3.98
CA SER A 178 -11.67 8.85 -4.12
C SER A 178 -11.70 9.53 -2.75
N SER A 179 -10.84 10.52 -2.57
CA SER A 179 -10.80 11.31 -1.34
C SER A 179 -10.67 12.81 -1.63
N PRO A 180 -11.21 13.68 -0.74
CA PRO A 180 -11.10 15.12 -0.87
C PRO A 180 -9.71 15.62 -0.52
N ALA A 181 -9.40 16.85 -0.94
CA ALA A 181 -8.30 17.60 -0.36
C ALA A 181 -8.63 17.97 1.10
N ILE A 182 -7.60 17.93 1.96
CA ILE A 182 -7.73 18.27 3.39
C ILE A 182 -6.84 19.47 3.69
N TYR A 183 -7.45 20.46 4.35
CA TYR A 183 -6.75 21.66 4.79
C TYR A 183 -6.94 21.84 6.30
N GLU A 184 -5.86 22.14 7.00
CA GLU A 184 -5.88 22.65 8.36
C GLU A 184 -6.13 24.16 8.32
N VAL A 185 -7.03 24.65 9.17
CA VAL A 185 -7.38 26.07 9.29
C VAL A 185 -7.28 26.52 10.74
N GLY A 186 -6.60 27.63 10.96
CA GLY A 186 -6.49 28.22 12.29
C GLY A 186 -7.83 28.82 12.75
N ILE A 187 -8.18 28.62 14.03
CA ILE A 187 -9.43 29.12 14.62
C ILE A 187 -9.20 30.06 15.82
N VAL A 188 -7.95 30.33 16.20
CA VAL A 188 -7.63 31.21 17.32
C VAL A 188 -7.68 32.68 16.86
N SER A 189 -8.48 33.49 17.54
CA SER A 189 -8.48 34.95 17.30
C SER A 189 -7.16 35.56 17.82
N PRO A 190 -6.46 36.39 17.05
CA PRO A 190 -5.25 37.09 17.52
C PRO A 190 -5.44 37.84 18.82
N ASN A 191 -6.67 38.28 19.12
CA ASN A 191 -7.00 39.04 20.34
C ASN A 191 -7.30 38.13 21.55
N ALA A 192 -7.43 36.82 21.40
CA ALA A 192 -7.69 35.91 22.51
C ALA A 192 -6.43 35.57 23.31
N GLN A 193 -5.23 35.78 22.73
CA GLN A 193 -3.96 35.53 23.41
C GLN A 193 -3.47 36.67 24.31
N ALA A 194 -4.12 37.82 24.25
CA ALA A 194 -3.74 39.02 25.05
C ALA A 194 -4.38 39.07 26.44
N SER A 195 -5.20 38.11 26.83
CA SER A 195 -5.99 38.11 28.06
C SER A 195 -5.76 36.88 28.98
N ALA A 196 -4.60 36.21 28.86
CA ALA A 196 -4.20 35.08 29.73
C ALA A 196 -2.95 35.43 30.54
#